data_dcfce4539240c9a7f2b15e56e5b08767
#
_entry.id   dcfce4539240c9a7f2b15e56e5b08767
#
_cell.length_a   1.000
_cell.length_b   1.000
_cell.length_c   1.000
_cell.angle_alpha   90.00
_cell.angle_beta   90.00
_cell.angle_gamma   90.00
#
_symmetry.space_group_name_H-M   'P 1'
#
loop_
_entity.id
_entity.type
_entity.pdbx_description
1 polymer ?
#
loop_
_entity_poly.entity_id
_entity_poly.type
_entity_poly.pdbx_seq_one_letter_code
_entity_poly.pdbx_strand_id
1 'polypeptide(L)'
;MEEVKRIGRDLKYSGSIVDVYTDHMLMPNGNTAEWDYVEHRKGAAAVLPVLDNGNILMVKQYRSAVDCISLEIPAGSRDSVTEPTIECASRELEEETGYRSDNLEFLINVATTVAFCNERIDIYLARDLQPSRQHLDENEFLDVYEYSPEELVNMIYSGEICDAKSIVAILAYANKYLR
;
A
#
# COMPACT_ATOMS: atom_id res chain seq x y z
N MET A 1 -15.34 0.83 27.43
CA MET A 1 -14.03 1.50 27.49
C MET A 1 -14.31 2.99 27.59
N GLU A 2 -13.79 3.67 28.59
CA GLU A 2 -13.93 5.12 28.68
C GLU A 2 -13.22 5.77 27.49
N GLU A 3 -13.83 6.83 26.93
CA GLU A 3 -13.45 7.37 25.62
C GLU A 3 -12.30 8.37 25.76
N VAL A 4 -11.21 8.14 25.01
CA VAL A 4 -10.15 9.14 24.78
C VAL A 4 -10.66 10.17 23.76
N LYS A 5 -10.53 11.46 24.07
CA LYS A 5 -11.04 12.54 23.21
C LYS A 5 -9.93 13.43 22.70
N ARG A 6 -9.90 13.70 21.39
CA ARG A 6 -9.06 14.77 20.86
C ARG A 6 -9.71 16.13 21.17
N ILE A 7 -8.99 17.00 21.87
CA ILE A 7 -9.43 18.34 22.27
C ILE A 7 -8.75 19.47 21.48
N GLY A 8 -7.71 19.15 20.70
CA GLY A 8 -7.04 20.09 19.80
C GLY A 8 -6.09 19.36 18.85
N ARG A 9 -5.65 20.07 17.81
CA ARG A 9 -4.65 19.57 16.83
C ARG A 9 -3.86 20.75 16.28
N ASP A 10 -2.53 20.63 16.28
CA ASP A 10 -1.61 21.62 15.75
C ASP A 10 -0.82 21.02 14.58
N LEU A 11 -0.82 21.70 13.44
CA LEU A 11 0.06 21.36 12.33
C LEU A 11 1.51 21.69 12.69
N LYS A 12 2.40 20.73 12.58
CA LYS A 12 3.85 20.88 12.86
C LYS A 12 4.69 20.92 11.59
N TYR A 13 4.31 20.13 10.57
CA TYR A 13 5.00 20.08 9.30
C TYR A 13 4.03 19.74 8.17
N SER A 14 4.23 20.39 7.01
CA SER A 14 3.48 20.10 5.80
C SER A 14 4.45 19.70 4.69
N GLY A 15 4.43 18.42 4.33
CA GLY A 15 5.29 17.84 3.28
C GLY A 15 4.60 17.76 1.92
N SER A 16 5.18 17.01 0.98
CA SER A 16 4.61 16.79 -0.36
C SER A 16 3.38 15.87 -0.32
N ILE A 17 3.44 14.78 0.45
CA ILE A 17 2.39 13.75 0.53
C ILE A 17 1.77 13.62 1.92
N VAL A 18 2.49 14.02 2.97
CA VAL A 18 2.04 13.90 4.36
C VAL A 18 2.06 15.24 5.08
N ASP A 19 1.14 15.40 6.02
CA ASP A 19 1.16 16.43 7.03
C ASP A 19 1.37 15.81 8.41
N VAL A 20 2.17 16.44 9.25
CA VAL A 20 2.44 15.96 10.62
C VAL A 20 1.81 16.92 11.61
N TYR A 21 1.08 16.37 12.56
CA TYR A 21 0.37 17.10 13.60
C TYR A 21 0.74 16.60 14.98
N THR A 22 0.57 17.47 15.99
CA THR A 22 0.40 17.09 17.38
C THR A 22 -1.07 17.14 17.75
N ASP A 23 -1.63 16.01 18.16
CA ASP A 23 -2.98 15.90 18.71
C ASP A 23 -2.95 16.08 20.22
N HIS A 24 -3.76 17.02 20.74
CA HIS A 24 -3.97 17.19 22.18
C HIS A 24 -5.13 16.30 22.61
N MET A 25 -4.85 15.37 23.50
CA MET A 25 -5.78 14.33 23.91
C MET A 25 -6.21 14.54 25.37
N LEU A 26 -7.51 14.37 25.65
CA LEU A 26 -8.05 14.22 27.00
C LEU A 26 -8.23 12.74 27.30
N MET A 27 -7.54 12.27 28.33
CA MET A 27 -7.58 10.89 28.77
C MET A 27 -8.75 10.65 29.73
N PRO A 28 -9.27 9.41 29.87
CA PRO A 28 -10.38 9.07 30.75
C PRO A 28 -10.16 9.44 32.22
N ASN A 29 -8.91 9.43 32.66
CA ASN A 29 -8.52 9.83 34.04
C ASN A 29 -8.42 11.34 34.24
N GLY A 30 -8.78 12.16 33.24
CA GLY A 30 -8.73 13.62 33.28
C GLY A 30 -7.36 14.24 32.92
N ASN A 31 -6.34 13.43 32.70
CA ASN A 31 -5.03 13.93 32.25
C ASN A 31 -5.08 14.33 30.78
N THR A 32 -4.14 15.19 30.38
CA THR A 32 -3.88 15.51 28.96
C THR A 32 -2.60 14.82 28.50
N ALA A 33 -2.58 14.46 27.20
CA ALA A 33 -1.41 13.89 26.52
C ALA A 33 -1.26 14.48 25.13
N GLU A 34 -0.05 14.47 24.60
CA GLU A 34 0.23 14.85 23.21
C GLU A 34 0.60 13.62 22.40
N TRP A 35 -0.04 13.45 21.26
CA TRP A 35 0.21 12.34 20.35
C TRP A 35 0.59 12.84 18.97
N ASP A 36 1.56 12.18 18.35
CA ASP A 36 1.90 12.43 16.95
C ASP A 36 0.83 11.84 16.04
N TYR A 37 0.47 12.60 15.00
CA TYR A 37 -0.43 12.14 13.95
C TYR A 37 0.13 12.52 12.59
N VAL A 38 0.22 11.54 11.69
CA VAL A 38 0.61 11.72 10.30
C VAL A 38 -0.61 11.55 9.42
N GLU A 39 -0.92 12.59 8.68
CA GLU A 39 -1.99 12.56 7.69
C GLU A 39 -1.43 12.28 6.30
N HIS A 40 -1.76 11.12 5.74
CA HIS A 40 -1.57 10.87 4.31
C HIS A 40 -2.76 11.50 3.57
N ARG A 41 -2.49 12.51 2.72
CA ARG A 41 -3.55 13.40 2.21
C ARG A 41 -4.51 12.73 1.26
N LYS A 42 -4.04 11.85 0.39
CA LYS A 42 -4.83 11.28 -0.71
C LYS A 42 -5.20 9.82 -0.50
N GLY A 43 -4.46 9.10 0.33
CA GLY A 43 -4.52 7.64 0.39
C GLY A 43 -3.86 6.98 -0.82
N ALA A 44 -3.89 5.66 -0.86
CA ALA A 44 -3.23 4.87 -1.88
C ALA A 44 -4.06 3.65 -2.27
N ALA A 45 -3.71 3.03 -3.39
CA ALA A 45 -4.20 1.73 -3.78
C ALA A 45 -3.04 0.84 -4.23
N ALA A 46 -3.24 -0.47 -4.15
CA ALA A 46 -2.28 -1.47 -4.59
C ALA A 46 -2.99 -2.57 -5.36
N VAL A 47 -2.24 -3.29 -6.15
CA VAL A 47 -2.75 -4.40 -6.94
C VAL A 47 -1.86 -5.62 -6.81
N LEU A 48 -2.44 -6.82 -6.71
CA LEU A 48 -1.76 -8.12 -6.80
C LEU A 48 -2.02 -8.69 -8.21
N PRO A 49 -1.10 -8.53 -9.17
CA PRO A 49 -1.31 -8.99 -10.53
C PRO A 49 -0.96 -10.47 -10.65
N VAL A 50 -1.93 -11.30 -11.05
CA VAL A 50 -1.75 -12.74 -11.23
C VAL A 50 -1.84 -13.10 -12.71
N LEU A 51 -0.75 -13.66 -13.23
CA LEU A 51 -0.64 -14.16 -14.61
C LEU A 51 -1.43 -15.46 -14.81
N ASP A 52 -1.68 -15.83 -16.07
CA ASP A 52 -2.40 -17.07 -16.45
C ASP A 52 -1.71 -18.34 -15.96
N ASN A 53 -0.38 -18.32 -15.78
CA ASN A 53 0.39 -19.42 -15.22
C ASN A 53 0.32 -19.51 -13.68
N GLY A 54 -0.38 -18.56 -13.04
CA GLY A 54 -0.55 -18.47 -11.59
C GLY A 54 0.56 -17.72 -10.86
N ASN A 55 1.59 -17.26 -11.57
CA ASN A 55 2.64 -16.43 -10.98
C ASN A 55 2.16 -15.00 -10.76
N ILE A 56 2.84 -14.30 -9.86
CA ILE A 56 2.51 -12.94 -9.43
C ILE A 56 3.61 -12.00 -9.92
N LEU A 57 3.21 -10.86 -10.49
CA LEU A 57 4.14 -9.79 -10.82
C LEU A 57 4.43 -8.95 -9.58
N MET A 58 5.71 -8.74 -9.33
CA MET A 58 6.24 -7.93 -8.25
C MET A 58 7.15 -6.84 -8.82
N VAL A 59 7.31 -5.75 -8.11
CA VAL A 59 8.22 -4.66 -8.46
C VAL A 59 9.35 -4.54 -7.43
N LYS A 60 10.55 -4.22 -7.89
CA LYS A 60 11.68 -3.86 -7.03
C LYS A 60 11.94 -2.37 -7.14
N GLN A 61 11.85 -1.67 -6.02
CA GLN A 61 11.99 -0.22 -5.95
C GLN A 61 12.83 0.18 -4.73
N TYR A 62 13.66 1.22 -4.88
CA TYR A 62 14.36 1.81 -3.73
C TYR A 62 13.40 2.58 -2.83
N ARG A 63 13.44 2.30 -1.53
CA ARG A 63 12.64 2.98 -0.51
C ARG A 63 13.55 3.71 0.47
N SER A 64 13.59 5.03 0.36
CA SER A 64 14.45 5.89 1.20
C SER A 64 14.15 5.77 2.69
N ALA A 65 12.91 5.47 3.07
CA ALA A 65 12.51 5.32 4.47
C ALA A 65 13.20 4.15 5.18
N VAL A 66 13.58 3.11 4.42
CA VAL A 66 14.27 1.91 4.93
C VAL A 66 15.67 1.73 4.32
N ASP A 67 16.09 2.67 3.45
CA ASP A 67 17.39 2.72 2.79
C ASP A 67 17.77 1.40 2.09
N CYS A 68 16.81 0.78 1.40
CA CYS A 68 17.05 -0.47 0.67
C CYS A 68 16.14 -0.62 -0.56
N ILE A 69 16.49 -1.58 -1.42
CA ILE A 69 15.60 -2.05 -2.49
C ILE A 69 14.55 -2.97 -1.84
N SER A 70 13.29 -2.61 -1.99
CA SER A 70 12.14 -3.37 -1.50
C SER A 70 11.47 -4.14 -2.63
N LEU A 71 11.06 -5.38 -2.38
CA LEU A 71 10.22 -6.18 -3.27
C LEU A 71 8.76 -6.03 -2.84
N GLU A 72 7.95 -5.45 -3.72
CA GLU A 72 6.60 -5.01 -3.41
C GLU A 72 5.59 -5.43 -4.49
N ILE A 73 4.31 -5.44 -4.16
CA ILE A 73 3.24 -5.40 -5.15
C ILE A 73 3.14 -4.00 -5.73
N PRO A 74 2.75 -3.80 -7.00
CA PRO A 74 2.52 -2.50 -7.60
C PRO A 74 1.53 -1.66 -6.78
N ALA A 75 1.88 -0.39 -6.54
CA ALA A 75 1.07 0.49 -5.68
C ALA A 75 1.48 1.95 -5.80
N GLY A 76 0.52 2.85 -5.77
CA GLY A 76 0.78 4.27 -5.70
C GLY A 76 -0.30 5.11 -5.04
N SER A 77 0.00 6.39 -4.92
CA SER A 77 -0.93 7.37 -4.37
C SER A 77 -2.03 7.69 -5.36
N ARG A 78 -3.22 7.95 -4.84
CA ARG A 78 -4.32 8.47 -5.65
C ARG A 78 -3.96 9.87 -6.18
N ASP A 79 -4.38 10.19 -7.39
CA ASP A 79 -4.16 11.51 -8.00
C ASP A 79 -4.96 12.59 -7.26
N SER A 80 -6.11 12.23 -6.74
CA SER A 80 -6.96 13.10 -5.94
C SER A 80 -7.70 12.31 -4.85
N VAL A 81 -8.23 13.02 -3.85
CA VAL A 81 -9.07 12.41 -2.80
C VAL A 81 -10.38 11.82 -3.34
N THR A 82 -10.78 12.17 -4.55
CA THR A 82 -12.00 11.70 -5.21
C THR A 82 -11.76 10.58 -6.21
N GLU A 83 -10.50 10.27 -6.56
CA GLU A 83 -10.18 9.14 -7.43
C GLU A 83 -10.62 7.82 -6.76
N PRO A 84 -11.45 7.00 -7.42
CA PRO A 84 -11.77 5.68 -6.91
C PRO A 84 -10.50 4.82 -6.78
N THR A 85 -10.36 4.09 -5.67
CA THR A 85 -9.15 3.28 -5.43
C THR A 85 -8.95 2.17 -6.46
N ILE A 86 -10.03 1.67 -7.07
CA ILE A 86 -9.93 0.69 -8.17
C ILE A 86 -9.33 1.32 -9.46
N GLU A 87 -9.63 2.58 -9.74
CA GLU A 87 -9.04 3.29 -10.88
C GLU A 87 -7.56 3.55 -10.65
N CYS A 88 -7.20 3.99 -9.43
CA CYS A 88 -5.81 4.12 -9.01
C CYS A 88 -5.05 2.78 -9.14
N ALA A 89 -5.58 1.68 -8.61
CA ALA A 89 -4.96 0.36 -8.73
C ALA A 89 -4.80 -0.11 -10.18
N SER A 90 -5.77 0.19 -11.05
CA SER A 90 -5.70 -0.13 -12.49
C SER A 90 -4.63 0.69 -13.20
N ARG A 91 -4.51 1.99 -12.87
CA ARG A 91 -3.49 2.88 -13.40
C ARG A 91 -2.09 2.42 -12.97
N GLU A 92 -1.87 2.17 -11.68
CA GLU A 92 -0.58 1.70 -11.13
C GLU A 92 -0.17 0.34 -11.71
N LEU A 93 -1.13 -0.57 -11.96
CA LEU A 93 -0.86 -1.83 -12.66
C LEU A 93 -0.19 -1.58 -14.01
N GLU A 94 -0.77 -0.68 -14.80
CA GLU A 94 -0.27 -0.41 -16.16
C GLU A 94 1.04 0.37 -16.12
N GLU A 95 1.10 1.44 -15.32
CA GLU A 95 2.26 2.32 -15.19
C GLU A 95 3.51 1.57 -14.75
N GLU A 96 3.42 0.79 -13.67
CA GLU A 96 4.56 0.10 -13.09
C GLU A 96 4.92 -1.22 -13.79
N THR A 97 3.92 -1.98 -14.26
CA THR A 97 4.19 -3.33 -14.78
C THR A 97 4.14 -3.46 -16.30
N GLY A 98 3.50 -2.53 -16.99
CA GLY A 98 3.21 -2.67 -18.42
C GLY A 98 2.14 -3.72 -18.74
N TYR A 99 1.29 -4.05 -17.77
CA TYR A 99 0.11 -4.89 -17.95
C TYR A 99 -1.14 -4.14 -17.56
N ARG A 100 -2.26 -4.46 -18.18
CA ARG A 100 -3.59 -3.97 -17.84
C ARG A 100 -4.55 -5.12 -17.62
N SER A 101 -5.64 -4.87 -16.92
CA SER A 101 -6.72 -5.82 -16.71
C SER A 101 -8.07 -5.10 -16.58
N ASP A 102 -9.11 -5.72 -17.13
CA ASP A 102 -10.50 -5.32 -16.89
C ASP A 102 -11.13 -6.14 -15.73
N ASN A 103 -10.37 -7.08 -15.14
CA ASN A 103 -10.79 -7.98 -14.07
C ASN A 103 -10.04 -7.68 -12.78
N LEU A 104 -10.43 -6.57 -12.11
CA LEU A 104 -9.96 -6.20 -10.79
C LEU A 104 -11.01 -6.54 -9.74
N GLU A 105 -10.65 -7.37 -8.76
CA GLU A 105 -11.48 -7.75 -7.62
C GLU A 105 -10.90 -7.14 -6.34
N PHE A 106 -11.73 -6.48 -5.51
CA PHE A 106 -11.28 -6.02 -4.19
C PHE A 106 -10.86 -7.22 -3.33
N LEU A 107 -9.63 -7.21 -2.86
CA LEU A 107 -9.07 -8.27 -2.05
C LEU A 107 -9.17 -7.97 -0.56
N ILE A 108 -8.61 -6.85 -0.12
CA ILE A 108 -8.54 -6.46 1.30
C ILE A 108 -8.19 -4.97 1.44
N ASN A 109 -8.57 -4.36 2.57
CA ASN A 109 -8.10 -3.04 2.99
C ASN A 109 -7.11 -3.17 4.15
N VAL A 110 -6.03 -2.42 4.13
CA VAL A 110 -5.05 -2.35 5.22
C VAL A 110 -4.88 -0.92 5.72
N ALA A 111 -4.75 -0.79 7.04
CA ALA A 111 -4.22 0.42 7.67
C ALA A 111 -2.74 0.18 7.93
N THR A 112 -1.86 0.98 7.34
CA THR A 112 -0.41 0.73 7.34
C THR A 112 0.21 0.88 8.71
N THR A 113 -0.22 1.91 9.46
CA THR A 113 0.37 2.21 10.78
C THR A 113 -0.68 2.85 11.70
N VAL A 114 -1.56 2.03 12.28
CA VAL A 114 -2.69 2.50 13.11
C VAL A 114 -2.28 3.32 14.35
N ALA A 115 -1.01 3.27 14.74
CA ALA A 115 -0.54 3.97 15.94
C ALA A 115 -0.49 5.49 15.76
N PHE A 116 -0.16 5.99 14.56
CA PHE A 116 0.02 7.41 14.33
C PHE A 116 -0.32 7.89 12.90
N CYS A 117 -0.65 7.01 11.97
CA CYS A 117 -0.94 7.38 10.56
C CYS A 117 -2.35 6.96 10.16
N ASN A 118 -3.03 7.82 9.39
CA ASN A 118 -4.36 7.55 8.85
C ASN A 118 -4.33 6.75 7.54
N GLU A 119 -3.16 6.46 6.99
CA GLU A 119 -3.06 5.82 5.69
C GLU A 119 -3.80 4.48 5.65
N ARG A 120 -4.62 4.35 4.62
CA ARG A 120 -5.26 3.09 4.24
C ARG A 120 -4.99 2.80 2.79
N ILE A 121 -4.76 1.53 2.51
CA ILE A 121 -4.51 1.02 1.16
C ILE A 121 -5.58 -0.02 0.84
N ASP A 122 -6.35 0.25 -0.21
CA ASP A 122 -7.21 -0.76 -0.82
C ASP A 122 -6.38 -1.60 -1.77
N ILE A 123 -6.40 -2.91 -1.56
CA ILE A 123 -5.64 -3.86 -2.37
C ILE A 123 -6.61 -4.63 -3.26
N TYR A 124 -6.32 -4.66 -4.55
CA TYR A 124 -7.08 -5.37 -5.57
C TYR A 124 -6.30 -6.55 -6.11
N LEU A 125 -7.00 -7.60 -6.49
CA LEU A 125 -6.48 -8.73 -7.23
C LEU A 125 -6.78 -8.48 -8.72
N ALA A 126 -5.77 -8.47 -9.58
CA ALA A 126 -5.92 -8.39 -11.03
C ALA A 126 -5.65 -9.74 -11.68
N ARG A 127 -6.54 -10.17 -12.55
CA ARG A 127 -6.43 -11.37 -13.40
C ARG A 127 -6.66 -11.02 -14.86
N ASP A 128 -6.50 -12.00 -15.74
CA ASP A 128 -6.69 -11.81 -17.19
C ASP A 128 -5.81 -10.66 -17.71
N LEU A 129 -4.54 -10.65 -17.29
CA LEU A 129 -3.58 -9.60 -17.59
C LEU A 129 -3.27 -9.56 -19.09
N GLN A 130 -3.40 -8.38 -19.67
CA GLN A 130 -3.09 -8.13 -21.07
C GLN A 130 -1.82 -7.28 -21.16
N PRO A 131 -0.84 -7.66 -22.00
CA PRO A 131 0.34 -6.83 -22.22
C PRO A 131 -0.03 -5.41 -22.66
N SER A 132 0.62 -4.43 -22.07
CA SER A 132 0.54 -3.02 -22.39
C SER A 132 1.95 -2.41 -22.38
N ARG A 133 2.08 -1.14 -22.08
CA ARG A 133 3.37 -0.45 -22.01
C ARG A 133 3.58 0.15 -20.62
N GLN A 134 4.71 -0.22 -20.01
CA GLN A 134 5.20 0.45 -18.81
C GLN A 134 5.50 1.93 -19.11
N HIS A 135 5.08 2.82 -18.21
CA HIS A 135 5.34 4.26 -18.32
C HIS A 135 5.46 4.90 -16.93
N LEU A 136 6.65 4.74 -16.38
CA LEU A 136 7.01 5.28 -15.08
C LEU A 136 7.07 6.81 -15.10
N ASP A 137 6.87 7.44 -13.95
CA ASP A 137 7.14 8.86 -13.76
C ASP A 137 8.63 9.19 -14.01
N GLU A 138 8.94 10.44 -14.33
CA GLU A 138 10.31 10.89 -14.71
C GLU A 138 11.38 10.49 -13.68
N ASN A 139 11.04 10.46 -12.40
CA ASN A 139 11.96 10.13 -11.30
C ASN A 139 11.65 8.80 -10.62
N GLU A 140 10.89 7.95 -11.28
CA GLU A 140 10.54 6.62 -10.80
C GLU A 140 11.39 5.56 -11.50
N PHE A 141 12.02 4.71 -10.69
CA PHE A 141 12.90 3.64 -11.17
C PHE A 141 12.54 2.35 -10.45
N LEU A 142 11.99 1.40 -11.20
CA LEU A 142 11.67 0.07 -10.70
C LEU A 142 11.84 -0.99 -11.79
N ASP A 143 12.06 -2.22 -11.35
CA ASP A 143 12.13 -3.42 -12.20
C ASP A 143 10.98 -4.37 -11.86
N VAL A 144 10.44 -5.02 -12.88
CA VAL A 144 9.34 -6.00 -12.74
C VAL A 144 9.90 -7.42 -12.72
N TYR A 145 9.42 -8.22 -11.79
CA TYR A 145 9.79 -9.62 -11.59
C TYR A 145 8.56 -10.50 -11.46
N GLU A 146 8.72 -11.76 -11.82
CA GLU A 146 7.67 -12.79 -11.74
C GLU A 146 8.09 -13.86 -10.74
N TYR A 147 7.18 -14.20 -9.82
CA TYR A 147 7.41 -15.22 -8.79
C TYR A 147 6.17 -16.10 -8.64
N SER A 148 6.38 -17.37 -8.30
CA SER A 148 5.28 -18.21 -7.85
C SER A 148 4.78 -17.77 -6.47
N PRO A 149 3.51 -18.01 -6.13
CA PRO A 149 2.99 -17.72 -4.80
C PRO A 149 3.76 -18.42 -3.68
N GLU A 150 4.25 -19.63 -3.91
CA GLU A 150 5.03 -20.39 -2.93
C GLU A 150 6.39 -19.71 -2.66
N GLU A 151 7.10 -19.26 -3.70
CA GLU A 151 8.34 -18.49 -3.55
C GLU A 151 8.10 -17.23 -2.73
N LEU A 152 7.05 -16.46 -3.06
CA LEU A 152 6.73 -15.24 -2.33
C LEU A 152 6.41 -15.49 -0.85
N VAL A 153 5.67 -16.55 -0.54
CA VAL A 153 5.40 -16.93 0.86
C VAL A 153 6.72 -17.29 1.58
N ASN A 154 7.63 -18.03 0.93
CA ASN A 154 8.93 -18.34 1.51
C ASN A 154 9.78 -17.07 1.73
N MET A 155 9.78 -16.13 0.77
CA MET A 155 10.47 -14.82 0.89
C MET A 155 9.89 -13.93 2.01
N ILE A 156 8.60 -14.04 2.30
CA ILE A 156 7.99 -13.38 3.47
C ILE A 156 8.58 -13.97 4.77
N TYR A 157 8.61 -15.29 4.91
CA TYR A 157 9.10 -15.93 6.13
C TYR A 157 10.63 -15.87 6.29
N SER A 158 11.39 -15.71 5.21
CA SER A 158 12.83 -15.43 5.26
C SER A 158 13.16 -13.97 5.58
N GLY A 159 12.18 -13.05 5.48
CA GLY A 159 12.36 -11.62 5.69
C GLY A 159 12.87 -10.86 4.47
N GLU A 160 12.90 -11.49 3.30
CA GLU A 160 13.22 -10.81 2.03
C GLU A 160 12.10 -9.86 1.60
N ILE A 161 10.84 -10.21 1.87
CA ILE A 161 9.69 -9.32 1.72
C ILE A 161 9.30 -8.83 3.10
N CYS A 162 9.47 -7.52 3.35
CA CYS A 162 9.12 -6.88 4.61
C CYS A 162 8.04 -5.80 4.47
N ASP A 163 7.64 -5.46 3.26
CA ASP A 163 6.59 -4.49 3.00
C ASP A 163 5.21 -5.02 3.42
N ALA A 164 4.55 -4.32 4.35
CA ALA A 164 3.31 -4.79 4.98
C ALA A 164 2.16 -5.02 3.99
N LYS A 165 1.95 -4.12 3.01
CA LYS A 165 0.89 -4.28 2.01
C LYS A 165 1.09 -5.52 1.15
N SER A 166 2.34 -5.77 0.74
CA SER A 166 2.72 -6.94 -0.08
C SER A 166 2.55 -8.25 0.70
N ILE A 167 3.01 -8.30 1.95
CA ILE A 167 2.82 -9.45 2.85
C ILE A 167 1.34 -9.77 2.99
N VAL A 168 0.51 -8.76 3.31
CA VAL A 168 -0.92 -8.96 3.51
C VAL A 168 -1.61 -9.44 2.22
N ALA A 169 -1.28 -8.83 1.07
CA ALA A 169 -1.86 -9.21 -0.22
C ALA A 169 -1.53 -10.65 -0.60
N ILE A 170 -0.25 -11.02 -0.53
CA ILE A 170 0.23 -12.37 -0.88
C ILE A 170 -0.41 -13.43 0.03
N LEU A 171 -0.39 -13.21 1.35
CA LEU A 171 -0.96 -14.18 2.30
C LEU A 171 -2.49 -14.25 2.21
N ALA A 172 -3.19 -13.13 1.97
CA ALA A 172 -4.63 -13.12 1.74
C ALA A 172 -5.01 -13.89 0.49
N TYR A 173 -4.27 -13.69 -0.61
CA TYR A 173 -4.44 -14.44 -1.86
C TYR A 173 -4.18 -15.93 -1.65
N ALA A 174 -3.05 -16.31 -1.08
CA ALA A 174 -2.70 -17.70 -0.83
C ALA A 174 -3.76 -18.40 0.04
N ASN A 175 -4.24 -17.72 1.08
CA ASN A 175 -5.28 -18.26 1.97
C ASN A 175 -6.64 -18.42 1.29
N LYS A 176 -7.02 -17.51 0.39
CA LYS A 176 -8.36 -17.48 -0.23
C LYS A 176 -8.46 -18.38 -1.47
N TYR A 177 -7.36 -18.50 -2.26
CA TYR A 177 -7.42 -19.09 -3.60
C TYR A 177 -6.52 -20.30 -3.83
N LEU A 178 -5.53 -20.58 -2.94
CA LEU A 178 -4.57 -21.67 -3.14
C LEU A 178 -4.75 -22.85 -2.16
N ARG A 179 -5.80 -22.86 -1.36
CA ARG A 179 -6.14 -23.95 -0.44
C ARG A 179 -7.02 -25.00 -1.08
#